data_25d19a23f906297025c3268271d56f44
#
_entry.id   25d19a23f906297025c3268271d56f44
#
_cell.length_a   1.000
_cell.length_b   1.000
_cell.length_c   1.000
_cell.angle_alpha   90.00
_cell.angle_beta   90.00
_cell.angle_gamma   90.00
#
_symmetry.space_group_name_H-M   'P 1'
#
loop_
_entity.id
_entity.type
_entity.pdbx_description
1 polymer ?
#
loop_
_entity_poly.entity_id
_entity_poly.type
_entity_poly.pdbx_seq_one_letter_code
_entity_poly.pdbx_strand_id
1 'polypeptide(L)'
;TDPAGLTDRLILCATARLAQTLRAAAPAGAAVWQTPRALTIGQWLTTLADEALLSGAATLPQVLDPFAELLLWEKVIADSLPDSSSPLFDIQGMAASAAEAHALCRIWKLTPDDHPLSDEAKLFIGWQAEFARRCRTGAWIDVAGLHRQLIALIEAGHFSLPKTIAFAGFDRYTPLDHDLMAALTACGVAVENRAKMAVDRSNRQVLACPDVDAECAAVVAWTRTQLAINPASRLGIVAPDLAGVRDRLEFLLDDALHPALIRPDAAEVPRCYNFSLGRALADLPLIRVALDLLALGSGRAKVEQGRLSELLLAGGWSAAAGEADGRARLDAALRRDLPYFTTLPALIRLAG
;
A
#
# COMPACT_ATOMS: atom_id res chain seq x y z
N THR A 1 4.45 -30.99 -24.74
CA THR A 1 4.18 -29.60 -24.28
C THR A 1 4.85 -28.67 -25.27
N ASP A 2 4.03 -28.08 -26.12
CA ASP A 2 4.44 -27.23 -27.22
C ASP A 2 5.08 -25.93 -26.69
N PRO A 3 6.37 -25.64 -26.96
CA PRO A 3 7.03 -24.44 -26.49
C PRO A 3 6.46 -23.16 -27.11
N ALA A 4 5.77 -23.24 -28.26
CA ALA A 4 5.09 -22.10 -28.90
C ALA A 4 3.84 -21.63 -28.15
N GLY A 5 3.20 -22.49 -27.34
CA GLY A 5 1.99 -22.14 -26.59
C GLY A 5 2.22 -21.29 -25.35
N LEU A 6 3.45 -21.22 -24.82
CA LEU A 6 3.77 -20.45 -23.59
C LEU A 6 4.05 -18.98 -23.86
N THR A 7 4.49 -18.62 -25.07
CA THR A 7 4.76 -17.23 -25.46
C THR A 7 3.50 -16.41 -25.70
N ASP A 8 2.38 -17.06 -25.96
CA ASP A 8 1.11 -16.45 -26.35
C ASP A 8 0.08 -16.43 -25.18
N ARG A 9 0.54 -16.71 -23.97
CA ARG A 9 -0.29 -16.76 -22.76
C ARG A 9 0.18 -15.76 -21.71
N LEU A 10 -0.75 -14.96 -21.21
CA LEU A 10 -0.56 -14.04 -20.07
C LEU A 10 -1.37 -14.53 -18.87
N ILE A 11 -0.82 -14.39 -17.66
CA ILE A 11 -1.54 -14.64 -16.40
C ILE A 11 -1.69 -13.32 -15.67
N LEU A 12 -2.93 -12.85 -15.54
CA LEU A 12 -3.27 -11.68 -14.73
C LEU A 12 -3.59 -12.12 -13.31
N CYS A 13 -2.85 -11.61 -12.35
CA CYS A 13 -2.89 -11.99 -10.95
C CYS A 13 -3.55 -10.92 -10.10
N ALA A 14 -4.33 -11.32 -9.10
CA ALA A 14 -4.94 -10.40 -8.15
C ALA A 14 -3.90 -9.63 -7.32
N THR A 15 -2.71 -10.20 -7.09
CA THR A 15 -1.64 -9.57 -6.32
C THR A 15 -0.28 -9.72 -6.99
N ALA A 16 0.61 -8.73 -6.77
CA ALA A 16 2.00 -8.77 -7.25
C ALA A 16 2.77 -9.98 -6.66
N ARG A 17 2.48 -10.35 -5.41
CA ARG A 17 3.08 -11.52 -4.76
C ARG A 17 2.72 -12.81 -5.48
N LEU A 18 1.46 -13.01 -5.87
CA LEU A 18 1.05 -14.18 -6.64
C LEU A 18 1.76 -14.21 -8.00
N ALA A 19 1.83 -13.07 -8.69
CA ALA A 19 2.55 -12.95 -9.95
C ALA A 19 4.03 -13.34 -9.80
N GLN A 20 4.68 -12.85 -8.74
CA GLN A 20 6.07 -13.21 -8.42
C GLN A 20 6.23 -14.70 -8.11
N THR A 21 5.33 -15.27 -7.30
CA THR A 21 5.35 -16.69 -6.96
C THR A 21 5.20 -17.56 -8.20
N LEU A 22 4.29 -17.20 -9.12
CA LEU A 22 4.10 -17.95 -10.37
C LEU A 22 5.33 -17.84 -11.28
N ARG A 23 5.99 -16.69 -11.33
CA ARG A 23 7.23 -16.51 -12.09
C ARG A 23 8.40 -17.29 -11.49
N ALA A 24 8.47 -17.40 -10.16
CA ALA A 24 9.53 -18.14 -9.47
C ALA A 24 9.32 -19.65 -9.43
N ALA A 25 8.09 -20.15 -9.67
CA ALA A 25 7.75 -21.55 -9.59
C ALA A 25 8.29 -22.32 -10.80
N ALA A 26 9.48 -22.91 -10.67
CA ALA A 26 10.04 -23.82 -11.66
C ALA A 26 9.27 -25.15 -11.66
N PRO A 27 9.01 -25.76 -12.83
CA PRO A 27 8.48 -27.10 -12.90
C PRO A 27 9.43 -28.11 -12.26
N ALA A 28 8.92 -29.08 -11.51
CA ALA A 28 9.73 -30.10 -10.86
C ALA A 28 10.57 -30.87 -11.92
N GLY A 29 11.90 -30.91 -11.70
CA GLY A 29 12.83 -31.64 -12.56
C GLY A 29 13.27 -30.94 -13.84
N ALA A 30 12.86 -29.69 -14.09
CA ALA A 30 13.29 -28.93 -15.27
C ALA A 30 14.65 -28.26 -15.02
N ALA A 31 15.67 -28.60 -15.81
CA ALA A 31 16.96 -27.93 -15.82
C ALA A 31 16.88 -26.52 -16.44
N VAL A 32 15.97 -26.33 -17.40
CA VAL A 32 15.68 -25.03 -18.07
C VAL A 32 14.17 -24.92 -18.23
N TRP A 33 13.62 -23.74 -17.94
CA TRP A 33 12.20 -23.46 -18.06
C TRP A 33 11.94 -22.03 -18.49
N GLN A 34 10.84 -21.82 -19.19
CA GLN A 34 10.40 -20.51 -19.58
C GLN A 34 9.55 -19.90 -18.47
N THR A 35 9.96 -18.72 -17.98
CA THR A 35 9.23 -17.98 -16.95
C THR A 35 7.82 -17.59 -17.47
N PRO A 36 6.73 -17.93 -16.78
CA PRO A 36 5.41 -17.49 -17.18
C PRO A 36 5.29 -15.94 -17.18
N ARG A 37 4.60 -15.40 -18.17
CA ARG A 37 4.22 -13.98 -18.15
C ARG A 37 3.09 -13.80 -17.14
N ALA A 38 3.44 -13.47 -15.89
CA ALA A 38 2.49 -13.24 -14.81
C ALA A 38 2.65 -11.81 -14.30
N LEU A 39 1.57 -11.01 -14.35
CA LEU A 39 1.52 -9.60 -13.98
C LEU A 39 0.23 -9.34 -13.20
N THR A 40 0.13 -8.23 -12.49
CA THR A 40 -1.17 -7.72 -12.05
C THR A 40 -1.88 -7.01 -13.22
N ILE A 41 -3.20 -6.80 -13.11
CA ILE A 41 -3.95 -6.04 -14.11
C ILE A 41 -3.31 -4.66 -14.31
N GLY A 42 -3.02 -3.94 -13.20
CA GLY A 42 -2.40 -2.61 -13.27
C GLY A 42 -1.03 -2.63 -13.97
N GLN A 43 -0.14 -3.59 -13.64
CA GLN A 43 1.15 -3.71 -14.30
C GLN A 43 1.02 -3.96 -15.81
N TRP A 44 0.09 -4.84 -16.19
CA TRP A 44 -0.14 -5.10 -17.61
C TRP A 44 -0.72 -3.88 -18.33
N LEU A 45 -1.70 -3.20 -17.76
CA LEU A 45 -2.26 -1.99 -18.34
C LEU A 45 -1.22 -0.86 -18.45
N THR A 46 -0.27 -0.77 -17.51
CA THR A 46 0.87 0.16 -17.65
C THR A 46 1.71 -0.19 -18.89
N THR A 47 1.99 -1.48 -19.14
CA THR A 47 2.73 -1.87 -20.35
C THR A 47 1.98 -1.52 -21.65
N LEU A 48 0.65 -1.61 -21.64
CA LEU A 48 -0.18 -1.19 -22.78
C LEU A 48 -0.18 0.33 -22.95
N ALA A 49 -0.18 1.10 -21.86
CA ALA A 49 -0.05 2.55 -21.92
C ALA A 49 1.28 2.97 -22.55
N ASP A 50 2.38 2.34 -22.15
CA ASP A 50 3.72 2.58 -22.73
C ASP A 50 3.73 2.21 -24.23
N GLU A 51 3.14 1.08 -24.60
CA GLU A 51 3.02 0.65 -26.00
C GLU A 51 2.20 1.67 -26.84
N ALA A 52 1.07 2.16 -26.31
CA ALA A 52 0.25 3.15 -26.99
C ALA A 52 0.97 4.47 -27.21
N LEU A 53 1.77 4.91 -26.24
CA LEU A 53 2.59 6.13 -26.35
C LEU A 53 3.73 5.96 -27.34
N LEU A 54 4.46 4.84 -27.28
CA LEU A 54 5.62 4.57 -28.16
C LEU A 54 5.21 4.34 -29.61
N SER A 55 4.06 3.70 -29.85
CA SER A 55 3.53 3.47 -31.20
C SER A 55 2.82 4.70 -31.80
N GLY A 56 2.54 5.71 -30.99
CA GLY A 56 1.71 6.85 -31.39
C GLY A 56 0.24 6.50 -31.61
N ALA A 57 -0.21 5.34 -31.14
CA ALA A 57 -1.60 4.87 -31.29
C ALA A 57 -2.60 5.76 -30.53
N ALA A 58 -2.17 6.38 -29.43
CA ALA A 58 -3.00 7.30 -28.66
C ALA A 58 -2.15 8.35 -27.94
N THR A 59 -2.72 9.55 -27.81
CA THR A 59 -2.22 10.56 -26.86
C THR A 59 -2.92 10.35 -25.53
N LEU A 60 -2.21 9.81 -24.55
CA LEU A 60 -2.75 9.59 -23.21
C LEU A 60 -2.46 10.81 -22.32
N PRO A 61 -3.42 11.26 -21.48
CA PRO A 61 -3.15 12.25 -20.45
C PRO A 61 -2.07 11.74 -19.47
N GLN A 62 -1.38 12.67 -18.81
CA GLN A 62 -0.42 12.32 -17.77
C GLN A 62 -1.16 11.65 -16.60
N VAL A 63 -0.71 10.46 -16.22
CA VAL A 63 -1.26 9.76 -15.05
C VAL A 63 -0.78 10.45 -13.77
N LEU A 64 -1.71 10.79 -12.91
CA LEU A 64 -1.39 11.28 -11.57
C LEU A 64 -0.80 10.14 -10.75
N ASP A 65 0.40 10.36 -10.20
CA ASP A 65 0.89 9.48 -9.15
C ASP A 65 0.07 9.68 -7.85
N PRO A 66 0.08 8.73 -6.91
CA PRO A 66 -0.77 8.80 -5.71
C PRO A 66 -0.55 10.06 -4.87
N PHE A 67 0.67 10.60 -4.85
CA PHE A 67 0.97 11.81 -4.08
C PHE A 67 0.42 13.06 -4.79
N ALA A 68 0.64 13.17 -6.10
CA ALA A 68 0.10 14.27 -6.90
C ALA A 68 -1.44 14.27 -6.90
N GLU A 69 -2.06 13.09 -6.95
CA GLU A 69 -3.51 12.94 -6.85
C GLU A 69 -4.02 13.45 -5.49
N LEU A 70 -3.38 13.03 -4.38
CA LEU A 70 -3.73 13.49 -3.04
C LEU A 70 -3.60 15.02 -2.89
N LEU A 71 -2.50 15.61 -3.36
CA LEU A 71 -2.32 17.07 -3.34
C LEU A 71 -3.39 17.80 -4.15
N LEU A 72 -3.82 17.22 -5.28
CA LEU A 72 -4.89 17.80 -6.09
C LEU A 72 -6.23 17.77 -5.32
N TRP A 73 -6.52 16.68 -4.62
CA TRP A 73 -7.69 16.56 -3.75
C TRP A 73 -7.63 17.55 -2.57
N GLU A 74 -6.48 17.67 -1.89
CA GLU A 74 -6.28 18.66 -0.83
C GLU A 74 -6.61 20.08 -1.34
N LYS A 75 -6.12 20.43 -2.53
CA LYS A 75 -6.37 21.73 -3.12
C LYS A 75 -7.83 21.93 -3.52
N VAL A 76 -8.50 20.92 -4.07
CA VAL A 76 -9.94 20.96 -4.39
C VAL A 76 -10.76 21.24 -3.14
N ILE A 77 -10.46 20.53 -2.05
CA ILE A 77 -11.19 20.67 -0.79
C ILE A 77 -10.89 22.02 -0.14
N ALA A 78 -9.62 22.40 -0.04
CA ALA A 78 -9.22 23.67 0.55
C ALA A 78 -9.88 24.88 -0.14
N ASP A 79 -9.91 24.87 -1.49
CA ASP A 79 -10.52 25.94 -2.28
C ASP A 79 -12.07 25.98 -2.14
N SER A 80 -12.69 24.92 -1.65
CA SER A 80 -14.15 24.84 -1.41
C SER A 80 -14.57 25.33 -0.02
N LEU A 81 -13.61 25.44 0.91
CA LEU A 81 -13.88 25.84 2.28
C LEU A 81 -13.79 27.35 2.45
N PRO A 82 -14.63 27.97 3.28
CA PRO A 82 -14.49 29.38 3.63
C PRO A 82 -13.15 29.64 4.36
N ASP A 83 -12.49 30.75 4.07
CA ASP A 83 -11.18 31.12 4.66
C ASP A 83 -11.13 31.04 6.20
N SER A 84 -12.26 31.29 6.87
CA SER A 84 -12.38 31.24 8.33
C SER A 84 -12.45 29.83 8.92
N SER A 85 -12.70 28.79 8.11
CA SER A 85 -12.95 27.43 8.59
C SER A 85 -11.75 26.48 8.40
N SER A 86 -10.73 26.88 7.64
CA SER A 86 -9.57 26.05 7.32
C SER A 86 -8.85 25.41 8.53
N PRO A 87 -8.66 26.10 9.69
CA PRO A 87 -7.97 25.49 10.83
C PRO A 87 -8.77 24.42 11.56
N LEU A 88 -10.08 24.31 11.32
CA LEU A 88 -10.98 23.38 12.03
C LEU A 88 -11.11 22.03 11.32
N PHE A 89 -10.64 21.92 10.08
CA PHE A 89 -10.79 20.69 9.28
C PHE A 89 -9.43 20.03 9.01
N ASP A 90 -9.39 18.71 9.13
CA ASP A 90 -8.28 17.89 8.64
C ASP A 90 -8.40 17.70 7.12
N ILE A 91 -7.87 18.66 6.37
CA ILE A 91 -7.93 18.67 4.91
C ILE A 91 -7.23 17.42 4.34
N GLN A 92 -6.13 16.96 4.95
CA GLN A 92 -5.38 15.78 4.47
C GLN A 92 -6.21 14.50 4.65
N GLY A 93 -6.83 14.29 5.81
CA GLY A 93 -7.71 13.16 6.05
C GLY A 93 -8.94 13.18 5.16
N MET A 94 -9.54 14.37 4.94
CA MET A 94 -10.66 14.54 4.00
C MET A 94 -10.25 14.23 2.56
N ALA A 95 -9.07 14.67 2.12
CA ALA A 95 -8.54 14.41 0.79
C ALA A 95 -8.27 12.92 0.56
N ALA A 96 -7.67 12.25 1.53
CA ALA A 96 -7.44 10.81 1.47
C ALA A 96 -8.76 10.03 1.35
N SER A 97 -9.75 10.36 2.17
CA SER A 97 -11.08 9.74 2.11
C SER A 97 -11.80 10.03 0.80
N ALA A 98 -11.69 11.25 0.26
CA ALA A 98 -12.30 11.63 -1.01
C ALA A 98 -11.65 10.91 -2.20
N ALA A 99 -10.31 10.78 -2.21
CA ALA A 99 -9.58 10.04 -3.23
C ALA A 99 -9.98 8.55 -3.24
N GLU A 100 -10.05 7.91 -2.06
CA GLU A 100 -10.49 6.53 -1.92
C GLU A 100 -11.94 6.33 -2.40
N ALA A 101 -12.87 7.17 -1.95
CA ALA A 101 -14.26 7.13 -2.37
C ALA A 101 -14.40 7.34 -3.89
N HIS A 102 -13.63 8.28 -4.47
CA HIS A 102 -13.60 8.50 -5.91
C HIS A 102 -13.14 7.26 -6.66
N ALA A 103 -12.04 6.64 -6.24
CA ALA A 103 -11.52 5.42 -6.85
C ALA A 103 -12.56 4.28 -6.79
N LEU A 104 -13.23 4.08 -5.65
CA LEU A 104 -14.31 3.11 -5.49
C LEU A 104 -15.47 3.40 -6.45
N CYS A 105 -15.96 4.64 -6.52
CA CYS A 105 -17.02 5.03 -7.45
C CYS A 105 -16.66 4.71 -8.90
N ARG A 106 -15.40 4.94 -9.27
CA ARG A 106 -14.91 4.71 -10.65
C ARG A 106 -14.80 3.24 -10.98
N ILE A 107 -14.28 2.42 -10.08
CA ILE A 107 -14.04 0.99 -10.27
C ILE A 107 -15.35 0.20 -10.21
N TRP A 108 -16.24 0.58 -9.28
CA TRP A 108 -17.53 -0.08 -9.08
C TRP A 108 -18.64 0.55 -9.93
N LYS A 109 -18.36 1.59 -10.71
CA LYS A 109 -19.34 2.33 -11.54
C LYS A 109 -20.53 2.83 -10.72
N LEU A 110 -20.24 3.31 -9.50
CA LEU A 110 -21.28 3.84 -8.62
C LEU A 110 -21.72 5.20 -9.13
N THR A 111 -23.01 5.35 -9.31
CA THR A 111 -23.68 6.64 -9.59
C THR A 111 -24.48 7.04 -8.37
N PRO A 112 -24.58 8.34 -8.05
CA PRO A 112 -25.49 8.80 -7.02
C PRO A 112 -26.91 8.32 -7.35
N ASP A 113 -27.55 7.63 -6.40
CA ASP A 113 -28.94 7.22 -6.52
C ASP A 113 -29.87 8.43 -6.44
N ASP A 114 -31.11 8.29 -6.94
CA ASP A 114 -32.19 9.28 -6.81
C ASP A 114 -32.70 9.49 -5.38
N HIS A 115 -32.05 8.87 -4.40
CA HIS A 115 -32.35 9.06 -2.98
C HIS A 115 -31.80 10.39 -2.45
N PRO A 116 -32.45 11.00 -1.45
CA PRO A 116 -31.95 12.23 -0.84
C PRO A 116 -30.54 11.99 -0.24
N LEU A 117 -29.55 12.64 -0.88
CA LEU A 117 -28.16 12.56 -0.46
C LEU A 117 -27.93 13.33 0.82
N SER A 118 -27.06 12.83 1.71
CA SER A 118 -26.55 13.60 2.84
C SER A 118 -25.76 14.82 2.36
N ASP A 119 -25.58 15.80 3.23
CA ASP A 119 -24.85 17.02 2.85
C ASP A 119 -23.37 16.72 2.57
N GLU A 120 -22.76 15.74 3.25
CA GLU A 120 -21.42 15.25 2.95
C GLU A 120 -21.34 14.62 1.57
N ALA A 121 -22.35 13.84 1.17
CA ALA A 121 -22.38 13.23 -0.17
C ALA A 121 -22.51 14.30 -1.26
N LYS A 122 -23.31 15.36 -1.03
CA LYS A 122 -23.42 16.49 -1.97
C LYS A 122 -22.08 17.23 -2.11
N LEU A 123 -21.38 17.48 -0.99
CA LEU A 123 -20.06 18.09 -0.99
C LEU A 123 -19.07 17.23 -1.80
N PHE A 124 -19.03 15.93 -1.53
CA PHE A 124 -18.16 14.99 -2.24
C PHE A 124 -18.42 14.99 -3.75
N ILE A 125 -19.68 15.01 -4.20
CA ILE A 125 -20.03 15.11 -5.62
C ILE A 125 -19.51 16.41 -6.22
N GLY A 126 -19.61 17.53 -5.49
CA GLY A 126 -19.04 18.81 -5.89
C GLY A 126 -17.52 18.74 -6.07
N TRP A 127 -16.82 18.12 -5.11
CA TRP A 127 -15.39 17.91 -5.18
C TRP A 127 -14.97 16.98 -6.32
N GLN A 128 -15.73 15.91 -6.59
CA GLN A 128 -15.49 15.04 -7.74
C GLN A 128 -15.60 15.80 -9.07
N ALA A 129 -16.62 16.66 -9.21
CA ALA A 129 -16.79 17.46 -10.41
C ALA A 129 -15.64 18.44 -10.63
N GLU A 130 -15.18 19.10 -9.57
CA GLU A 130 -14.06 20.03 -9.61
C GLU A 130 -12.72 19.31 -9.86
N PHE A 131 -12.48 18.17 -9.21
CA PHE A 131 -11.32 17.31 -9.47
C PHE A 131 -11.27 16.91 -10.95
N ALA A 132 -12.39 16.40 -11.50
CA ALA A 132 -12.47 16.03 -12.90
C ALA A 132 -12.26 17.21 -13.84
N ARG A 133 -12.73 18.42 -13.47
CA ARG A 133 -12.48 19.65 -14.24
C ARG A 133 -11.00 19.99 -14.27
N ARG A 134 -10.30 19.94 -13.11
CA ARG A 134 -8.86 20.20 -13.01
C ARG A 134 -8.04 19.19 -13.78
N CYS A 135 -8.40 17.92 -13.68
CA CYS A 135 -7.75 16.86 -14.45
C CYS A 135 -7.84 17.14 -15.97
N ARG A 136 -9.01 17.51 -16.47
CA ARG A 136 -9.17 17.88 -17.89
C ARG A 136 -8.31 19.09 -18.28
N THR A 137 -8.31 20.14 -17.46
CA THR A 137 -7.54 21.37 -17.73
C THR A 137 -6.03 21.14 -17.72
N GLY A 138 -5.54 20.25 -16.81
CA GLY A 138 -4.13 19.91 -16.68
C GLY A 138 -3.67 18.78 -17.59
N ALA A 139 -4.54 18.23 -18.45
CA ALA A 139 -4.29 17.01 -19.21
C ALA A 139 -3.82 15.85 -18.31
N TRP A 140 -4.44 15.69 -17.14
CA TRP A 140 -4.19 14.64 -16.18
C TRP A 140 -5.28 13.59 -16.17
N ILE A 141 -4.95 12.40 -15.69
CA ILE A 141 -5.91 11.31 -15.52
C ILE A 141 -5.61 10.50 -14.26
N ASP A 142 -6.63 10.03 -13.56
CA ASP A 142 -6.53 9.05 -12.48
C ASP A 142 -6.31 7.64 -13.05
N VAL A 143 -5.84 6.72 -12.21
CA VAL A 143 -5.56 5.32 -12.61
C VAL A 143 -6.81 4.63 -13.17
N ALA A 144 -7.97 4.80 -12.56
CA ALA A 144 -9.22 4.18 -13.03
C ALA A 144 -9.67 4.76 -14.39
N GLY A 145 -9.42 6.05 -14.61
CA GLY A 145 -9.64 6.71 -15.88
C GLY A 145 -8.73 6.19 -16.98
N LEU A 146 -7.44 6.01 -16.68
CA LEU A 146 -6.48 5.38 -17.58
C LEU A 146 -6.94 3.97 -17.97
N HIS A 147 -7.30 3.14 -16.99
CA HIS A 147 -7.78 1.78 -17.25
C HIS A 147 -8.95 1.77 -18.24
N ARG A 148 -9.92 2.68 -18.07
CA ARG A 148 -11.06 2.78 -19.02
C ARG A 148 -10.64 3.21 -20.41
N GLN A 149 -9.70 4.16 -20.53
CA GLN A 149 -9.17 4.55 -21.84
C GLN A 149 -8.46 3.39 -22.53
N LEU A 150 -7.65 2.63 -21.78
CA LEU A 150 -6.97 1.46 -22.32
C LEU A 150 -7.94 0.34 -22.73
N ILE A 151 -9.00 0.10 -21.97
CA ILE A 151 -10.07 -0.83 -22.35
C ILE A 151 -10.70 -0.40 -23.68
N ALA A 152 -11.03 0.87 -23.86
CA ALA A 152 -11.56 1.38 -25.12
C ALA A 152 -10.56 1.23 -26.29
N LEU A 153 -9.26 1.41 -26.06
CA LEU A 153 -8.23 1.17 -27.07
C LEU A 153 -8.06 -0.32 -27.39
N ILE A 154 -8.25 -1.21 -26.42
CA ILE A 154 -8.30 -2.67 -26.64
C ILE A 154 -9.49 -2.98 -27.58
N GLU A 155 -10.69 -2.50 -27.26
CA GLU A 155 -11.88 -2.69 -28.08
C GLU A 155 -11.71 -2.16 -29.52
N ALA A 156 -10.99 -1.06 -29.67
CA ALA A 156 -10.65 -0.48 -30.97
C ALA A 156 -9.55 -1.24 -31.73
N GLY A 157 -8.95 -2.27 -31.13
CA GLY A 157 -7.95 -3.12 -31.78
C GLY A 157 -6.55 -2.48 -31.90
N HIS A 158 -6.21 -1.53 -31.03
CA HIS A 158 -4.91 -0.85 -31.10
C HIS A 158 -3.72 -1.66 -30.57
N PHE A 159 -3.94 -2.82 -29.94
CA PHE A 159 -2.90 -3.62 -29.33
C PHE A 159 -2.76 -5.02 -29.91
N SER A 160 -1.54 -5.53 -29.92
CA SER A 160 -1.29 -6.94 -30.20
C SER A 160 -1.50 -7.76 -28.91
N LEU A 161 -2.63 -8.41 -28.79
CA LEU A 161 -3.05 -9.12 -27.59
C LEU A 161 -2.55 -10.57 -27.58
N PRO A 162 -2.24 -11.16 -26.40
CA PRO A 162 -2.00 -12.59 -26.27
C PRO A 162 -3.25 -13.40 -26.67
N LYS A 163 -3.05 -14.60 -27.23
CA LYS A 163 -4.18 -15.47 -27.58
C LYS A 163 -4.99 -15.93 -26.37
N THR A 164 -4.32 -16.09 -25.21
CA THR A 164 -4.97 -16.53 -23.98
C THR A 164 -4.56 -15.64 -22.81
N ILE A 165 -5.54 -15.18 -22.05
CA ILE A 165 -5.34 -14.47 -20.79
C ILE A 165 -6.05 -15.22 -19.67
N ALA A 166 -5.28 -15.68 -18.68
CA ALA A 166 -5.80 -16.38 -17.51
C ALA A 166 -5.82 -15.44 -16.28
N PHE A 167 -6.97 -15.36 -15.61
CA PHE A 167 -7.12 -14.63 -14.35
C PHE A 167 -6.88 -15.56 -13.17
N ALA A 168 -6.01 -15.17 -12.24
CA ALA A 168 -5.61 -16.00 -11.11
C ALA A 168 -5.68 -15.26 -9.77
N GLY A 169 -6.25 -15.93 -8.76
CA GLY A 169 -6.27 -15.45 -7.37
C GLY A 169 -7.32 -14.37 -7.08
N PHE A 170 -8.26 -14.14 -7.98
CA PHE A 170 -9.35 -13.19 -7.76
C PHE A 170 -10.48 -13.86 -6.96
N ASP A 171 -10.86 -13.22 -5.86
CA ASP A 171 -12.03 -13.60 -5.07
C ASP A 171 -13.31 -13.03 -5.65
N ARG A 172 -13.21 -11.82 -6.17
CA ARG A 172 -14.28 -11.01 -6.71
C ARG A 172 -13.73 -10.17 -7.86
N TYR A 173 -14.55 -9.97 -8.88
CA TYR A 173 -14.25 -9.05 -9.97
C TYR A 173 -15.06 -7.77 -9.81
N THR A 174 -14.44 -6.65 -10.11
CA THR A 174 -15.12 -5.36 -10.16
C THR A 174 -15.84 -5.19 -11.51
N PRO A 175 -16.83 -4.30 -11.63
CA PRO A 175 -17.42 -3.97 -12.91
C PRO A 175 -16.41 -3.52 -13.97
N LEU A 176 -15.33 -2.84 -13.56
CA LEU A 176 -14.25 -2.45 -14.46
C LEU A 176 -13.44 -3.66 -14.97
N ASP A 177 -13.23 -4.69 -14.11
CA ASP A 177 -12.58 -5.94 -14.52
C ASP A 177 -13.49 -6.71 -15.51
N HIS A 178 -14.79 -6.69 -15.32
CA HIS A 178 -15.74 -7.29 -16.26
C HIS A 178 -15.71 -6.59 -17.61
N ASP A 179 -15.60 -5.25 -17.66
CA ASP A 179 -15.42 -4.53 -18.93
C ASP A 179 -14.14 -4.97 -19.65
N LEU A 180 -13.04 -5.09 -18.89
CA LEU A 180 -11.79 -5.58 -19.45
C LEU A 180 -11.93 -6.98 -20.06
N MET A 181 -12.55 -7.91 -19.31
CA MET A 181 -12.79 -9.28 -19.80
C MET A 181 -13.68 -9.29 -21.06
N ALA A 182 -14.70 -8.45 -21.09
CA ALA A 182 -15.58 -8.33 -22.23
C ALA A 182 -14.85 -7.79 -23.47
N ALA A 183 -14.06 -6.72 -23.31
CA ALA A 183 -13.22 -6.15 -24.37
C ALA A 183 -12.23 -7.17 -24.94
N LEU A 184 -11.55 -7.92 -24.09
CA LEU A 184 -10.61 -8.98 -24.48
C LEU A 184 -11.32 -10.07 -25.28
N THR A 185 -12.49 -10.52 -24.81
CA THR A 185 -13.29 -11.54 -25.48
C THR A 185 -13.78 -11.06 -26.85
N ALA A 186 -14.21 -9.79 -26.94
CA ALA A 186 -14.63 -9.19 -28.21
C ALA A 186 -13.49 -9.12 -29.24
N CYS A 187 -12.23 -8.96 -28.77
CA CYS A 187 -11.04 -9.01 -29.60
C CYS A 187 -10.54 -10.43 -29.91
N GLY A 188 -11.28 -11.48 -29.53
CA GLY A 188 -10.95 -12.87 -29.84
C GLY A 188 -9.94 -13.51 -28.89
N VAL A 189 -9.63 -12.87 -27.74
CA VAL A 189 -8.76 -13.43 -26.71
C VAL A 189 -9.53 -14.51 -25.92
N ALA A 190 -8.92 -15.69 -25.73
CA ALA A 190 -9.46 -16.71 -24.84
C ALA A 190 -9.25 -16.30 -23.38
N VAL A 191 -10.32 -15.92 -22.69
CA VAL A 191 -10.30 -15.54 -21.28
C VAL A 191 -10.57 -16.77 -20.41
N GLU A 192 -9.60 -17.10 -19.55
CA GLU A 192 -9.69 -18.23 -18.62
C GLU A 192 -9.76 -17.74 -17.18
N ASN A 193 -10.75 -18.22 -16.43
CA ASN A 193 -10.77 -18.06 -14.97
C ASN A 193 -10.15 -19.29 -14.32
N ARG A 194 -9.01 -19.13 -13.64
CA ARG A 194 -8.47 -20.21 -12.82
C ARG A 194 -9.36 -20.37 -11.59
N ALA A 195 -10.13 -21.44 -11.59
CA ALA A 195 -10.99 -21.80 -10.46
C ALA A 195 -10.18 -21.86 -9.15
N LYS A 196 -10.78 -21.39 -8.07
CA LYS A 196 -10.25 -21.63 -6.72
C LYS A 196 -10.14 -23.14 -6.51
N MET A 197 -9.01 -23.58 -5.95
CA MET A 197 -8.91 -24.96 -5.46
C MET A 197 -10.03 -25.20 -4.43
N ALA A 198 -10.74 -26.31 -4.59
CA ALA A 198 -11.70 -26.73 -3.57
C ALA A 198 -10.95 -26.94 -2.24
N VAL A 199 -11.33 -26.17 -1.23
CA VAL A 199 -10.75 -26.28 0.11
C VAL A 199 -11.52 -27.36 0.84
N ASP A 200 -10.82 -28.40 1.31
CA ASP A 200 -11.40 -29.37 2.24
C ASP A 200 -11.76 -28.64 3.56
N ARG A 201 -13.04 -28.64 3.87
CA ARG A 201 -13.60 -27.98 5.05
C ARG A 201 -13.77 -28.90 6.24
N SER A 202 -13.41 -30.16 6.11
CA SER A 202 -13.67 -31.19 7.11
C SER A 202 -12.89 -31.01 8.42
N ASN A 203 -11.80 -30.24 8.41
CA ASN A 203 -10.92 -30.05 9.57
C ASN A 203 -10.88 -28.61 10.09
N ARG A 204 -12.03 -27.93 10.13
CA ARG A 204 -12.13 -26.57 10.68
C ARG A 204 -12.36 -26.62 12.17
N GLN A 205 -11.59 -25.82 12.90
CA GLN A 205 -11.79 -25.55 14.32
C GLN A 205 -12.03 -24.05 14.51
N VAL A 206 -12.96 -23.72 15.39
CA VAL A 206 -13.24 -22.33 15.81
C VAL A 206 -12.93 -22.25 17.28
N LEU A 207 -12.07 -21.30 17.64
CA LEU A 207 -11.71 -20.99 19.01
C LEU A 207 -12.16 -19.57 19.32
N ALA A 208 -13.04 -19.39 20.31
CA ALA A 208 -13.40 -18.08 20.82
C ALA A 208 -12.40 -17.67 21.91
N CYS A 209 -11.79 -16.50 21.75
CA CYS A 209 -10.87 -15.91 22.71
C CYS A 209 -11.52 -14.68 23.37
N PRO A 210 -11.19 -14.35 24.63
CA PRO A 210 -11.77 -13.20 25.34
C PRO A 210 -11.31 -11.85 24.76
N ASP A 211 -10.12 -11.78 24.22
CA ASP A 211 -9.51 -10.59 23.65
C ASP A 211 -8.45 -10.93 22.59
N VAL A 212 -7.92 -9.91 21.93
CA VAL A 212 -6.90 -10.01 20.87
C VAL A 212 -5.58 -10.58 21.40
N ASP A 213 -5.19 -10.29 22.63
CA ASP A 213 -3.97 -10.82 23.24
C ASP A 213 -4.06 -12.33 23.43
N ALA A 214 -5.18 -12.82 23.92
CA ALA A 214 -5.46 -14.24 24.07
C ALA A 214 -5.53 -14.95 22.72
N GLU A 215 -6.10 -14.29 21.68
CA GLU A 215 -6.12 -14.82 20.32
C GLU A 215 -4.70 -14.95 19.76
N CYS A 216 -3.87 -13.92 19.88
CA CYS A 216 -2.45 -13.98 19.47
C CYS A 216 -1.69 -15.08 20.19
N ALA A 217 -1.87 -15.23 21.50
CA ALA A 217 -1.23 -16.29 22.29
C ALA A 217 -1.68 -17.69 21.85
N ALA A 218 -2.98 -17.88 21.59
CA ALA A 218 -3.53 -19.14 21.10
C ALA A 218 -2.98 -19.53 19.72
N VAL A 219 -2.88 -18.56 18.79
CA VAL A 219 -2.29 -18.79 17.46
C VAL A 219 -0.83 -19.19 17.56
N VAL A 220 -0.04 -18.53 18.42
CA VAL A 220 1.39 -18.89 18.62
C VAL A 220 1.53 -20.26 19.26
N ALA A 221 0.70 -20.60 20.24
CA ALA A 221 0.69 -21.93 20.86
C ALA A 221 0.34 -23.03 19.83
N TRP A 222 -0.65 -22.79 18.98
CA TRP A 222 -0.99 -23.67 17.85
C TRP A 222 0.18 -23.82 16.88
N THR A 223 0.81 -22.70 16.49
CA THR A 223 1.98 -22.70 15.59
C THR A 223 3.11 -23.57 16.15
N ARG A 224 3.45 -23.38 17.42
CA ARG A 224 4.47 -24.20 18.10
C ARG A 224 4.13 -25.67 18.10
N THR A 225 2.86 -26.02 18.36
CA THR A 225 2.39 -27.41 18.34
C THR A 225 2.52 -28.04 16.96
N GLN A 226 2.12 -27.33 15.90
CA GLN A 226 2.21 -27.83 14.53
C GLN A 226 3.67 -28.04 14.08
N LEU A 227 4.56 -27.09 14.42
CA LEU A 227 5.98 -27.20 14.11
C LEU A 227 6.67 -28.30 14.94
N ALA A 228 6.21 -28.59 16.15
CA ALA A 228 6.72 -29.72 16.94
C ALA A 228 6.33 -31.08 16.32
N ILE A 229 5.14 -31.16 15.73
CA ILE A 229 4.68 -32.37 15.02
C ILE A 229 5.45 -32.55 13.71
N ASN A 230 5.60 -31.48 12.94
CA ASN A 230 6.31 -31.51 11.67
C ASN A 230 7.09 -30.18 11.47
N PRO A 231 8.40 -30.18 11.74
CA PRO A 231 9.25 -28.98 11.60
C PRO A 231 9.32 -28.41 10.18
N ALA A 232 9.01 -29.21 9.16
CA ALA A 232 8.98 -28.79 7.76
C ALA A 232 7.62 -28.16 7.32
N SER A 233 6.65 -28.08 8.22
CA SER A 233 5.34 -27.50 7.93
C SER A 233 5.44 -26.03 7.54
N ARG A 234 4.68 -25.65 6.49
CA ARG A 234 4.50 -24.25 6.10
C ARG A 234 3.14 -23.79 6.62
N LEU A 235 3.16 -22.96 7.65
CA LEU A 235 1.97 -22.46 8.32
C LEU A 235 1.67 -21.04 7.86
N GLY A 236 0.41 -20.72 7.62
CA GLY A 236 -0.06 -19.37 7.30
C GLY A 236 -0.97 -18.84 8.40
N ILE A 237 -0.62 -17.69 8.95
CA ILE A 237 -1.45 -16.91 9.89
C ILE A 237 -2.02 -15.74 9.10
N VAL A 238 -3.35 -15.59 9.09
CA VAL A 238 -4.04 -14.49 8.41
C VAL A 238 -4.74 -13.64 9.46
N ALA A 239 -4.31 -12.41 9.63
CA ALA A 239 -4.92 -11.41 10.50
C ALA A 239 -5.62 -10.34 9.65
N PRO A 240 -6.90 -10.03 9.89
CA PRO A 240 -7.61 -8.96 9.17
C PRO A 240 -6.95 -7.59 9.37
N ASP A 241 -6.49 -7.30 10.58
CA ASP A 241 -5.66 -6.14 10.93
C ASP A 241 -4.27 -6.59 11.37
N LEU A 242 -3.43 -6.92 10.38
CA LEU A 242 -2.06 -7.33 10.67
C LEU A 242 -1.23 -6.18 11.27
N ALA A 243 -1.51 -4.93 10.91
CA ALA A 243 -0.78 -3.78 11.44
C ALA A 243 -0.96 -3.64 12.95
N GLY A 244 -2.19 -3.78 13.43
CA GLY A 244 -2.53 -3.66 14.84
C GLY A 244 -2.00 -4.79 15.73
N VAL A 245 -1.81 -6.01 15.16
CA VAL A 245 -1.37 -7.18 15.95
C VAL A 245 0.08 -7.60 15.69
N ARG A 246 0.75 -6.99 14.72
CA ARG A 246 2.07 -7.40 14.24
C ARG A 246 3.12 -7.47 15.35
N ASP A 247 3.29 -6.38 16.08
CA ASP A 247 4.33 -6.29 17.12
C ASP A 247 4.08 -7.29 18.26
N ARG A 248 2.81 -7.51 18.58
CA ARG A 248 2.41 -8.51 19.57
C ARG A 248 2.70 -9.93 19.10
N LEU A 249 2.37 -10.25 17.86
CA LEU A 249 2.68 -11.56 17.26
C LEU A 249 4.20 -11.76 17.13
N GLU A 250 4.95 -10.74 16.71
CA GLU A 250 6.41 -10.80 16.60
C GLU A 250 7.04 -11.15 17.96
N PHE A 251 6.64 -10.43 19.02
CA PHE A 251 7.10 -10.68 20.38
C PHE A 251 6.80 -12.13 20.83
N LEU A 252 5.57 -12.59 20.67
CA LEU A 252 5.16 -13.94 21.10
C LEU A 252 5.82 -15.05 20.27
N LEU A 253 6.02 -14.83 18.96
CA LEU A 253 6.70 -15.78 18.09
C LEU A 253 8.20 -15.87 18.43
N ASP A 254 8.86 -14.73 18.71
CA ASP A 254 10.26 -14.73 19.15
C ASP A 254 10.40 -15.46 20.48
N ASP A 255 9.53 -15.19 21.47
CA ASP A 255 9.54 -15.88 22.76
C ASP A 255 9.35 -17.40 22.61
N ALA A 256 8.42 -17.81 21.75
CA ALA A 256 8.05 -19.22 21.57
C ALA A 256 9.03 -20.03 20.69
N LEU A 257 9.57 -19.42 19.63
CA LEU A 257 10.35 -20.10 18.59
C LEU A 257 11.85 -19.74 18.62
N HIS A 258 12.19 -18.58 19.15
CA HIS A 258 13.55 -18.06 19.21
C HIS A 258 13.93 -17.51 20.61
N PRO A 259 13.72 -18.25 21.71
CA PRO A 259 13.90 -17.75 23.06
C PRO A 259 15.33 -17.25 23.35
N ALA A 260 16.32 -17.69 22.57
CA ALA A 260 17.68 -17.23 22.68
C ALA A 260 17.87 -15.76 22.26
N LEU A 261 17.00 -15.21 21.40
CA LEU A 261 17.06 -13.82 20.93
C LEU A 261 16.70 -12.78 22.02
N ILE A 262 16.10 -13.22 23.13
CA ILE A 262 15.80 -12.34 24.29
C ILE A 262 17.08 -11.85 24.97
N ARG A 263 18.20 -12.55 24.78
CA ARG A 263 19.48 -12.17 25.40
C ARG A 263 20.12 -11.01 24.64
N PRO A 264 20.64 -9.98 25.34
CA PRO A 264 21.27 -8.83 24.68
C PRO A 264 22.53 -9.17 23.86
N ASP A 265 23.16 -10.30 24.16
CA ASP A 265 24.36 -10.82 23.50
C ASP A 265 24.06 -11.87 22.41
N ALA A 266 22.79 -12.14 22.12
CA ALA A 266 22.42 -13.11 21.12
C ALA A 266 22.81 -12.63 19.73
N ALA A 267 23.52 -13.49 18.98
CA ALA A 267 23.77 -13.24 17.56
C ALA A 267 22.44 -13.22 16.78
N GLU A 268 22.32 -12.31 15.82
CA GLU A 268 21.17 -12.30 14.92
C GLU A 268 21.09 -13.62 14.15
N VAL A 269 20.05 -14.40 14.43
CA VAL A 269 19.73 -15.63 13.72
C VAL A 269 18.53 -15.37 12.84
N PRO A 270 18.51 -15.85 11.57
CA PRO A 270 17.33 -15.73 10.72
C PRO A 270 16.11 -16.35 11.38
N ARG A 271 15.03 -15.59 11.46
CA ARG A 271 13.75 -16.07 12.00
C ARG A 271 13.14 -17.13 11.09
N CYS A 272 12.53 -18.15 11.68
CA CYS A 272 11.79 -19.18 10.92
C CYS A 272 10.41 -18.71 10.43
N TYR A 273 10.04 -17.46 10.65
CA TYR A 273 8.79 -16.85 10.23
C TYR A 273 9.04 -15.50 9.53
N ASN A 274 8.03 -15.03 8.80
CA ASN A 274 8.06 -13.75 8.12
C ASN A 274 6.67 -13.10 8.12
N PHE A 275 6.62 -11.77 8.20
CA PHE A 275 5.41 -10.98 8.05
C PHE A 275 5.28 -10.47 6.61
N SER A 276 4.06 -10.54 6.06
CA SER A 276 3.79 -10.00 4.73
C SER A 276 3.75 -8.47 4.70
N LEU A 277 3.44 -7.84 5.84
CA LEU A 277 3.47 -6.40 6.02
C LEU A 277 4.85 -5.97 6.50
N GLY A 278 5.56 -5.14 5.71
CA GLY A 278 6.78 -4.48 6.15
C GLY A 278 6.49 -3.45 7.24
N ARG A 279 7.52 -3.02 7.97
CA ARG A 279 7.45 -1.78 8.77
C ARG A 279 7.48 -0.59 7.83
N ALA A 280 6.72 0.46 8.14
CA ALA A 280 6.83 1.71 7.40
C ALA A 280 8.27 2.24 7.50
N LEU A 281 8.84 2.69 6.39
CA LEU A 281 10.21 3.24 6.41
C LEU A 281 10.34 4.40 7.40
N ALA A 282 9.29 5.21 7.55
CA ALA A 282 9.23 6.30 8.50
C ALA A 282 9.36 5.86 9.98
N ASP A 283 9.09 4.58 10.30
CA ASP A 283 9.23 4.04 11.64
C ASP A 283 10.66 3.59 11.96
N LEU A 284 11.51 3.47 10.94
CA LEU A 284 12.91 3.15 11.14
C LEU A 284 13.63 4.35 11.75
N PRO A 285 14.40 4.18 12.88
CA PRO A 285 14.97 5.31 13.62
C PRO A 285 15.80 6.26 12.76
N LEU A 286 16.63 5.75 11.87
CA LEU A 286 17.47 6.56 10.98
C LEU A 286 16.63 7.37 9.98
N ILE A 287 15.59 6.76 9.41
CA ILE A 287 14.69 7.44 8.44
C ILE A 287 13.84 8.49 9.16
N ARG A 288 13.33 8.17 10.35
CA ARG A 288 12.59 9.12 11.18
C ARG A 288 13.42 10.36 11.49
N VAL A 289 14.67 10.18 11.94
CA VAL A 289 15.59 11.29 12.18
C VAL A 289 15.80 12.14 10.92
N ALA A 290 16.00 11.50 9.77
CA ALA A 290 16.18 12.23 8.50
C ALA A 290 14.93 13.04 8.13
N LEU A 291 13.73 12.47 8.27
CA LEU A 291 12.46 13.15 8.00
C LEU A 291 12.21 14.30 8.98
N ASP A 292 12.51 14.11 10.27
CA ASP A 292 12.36 15.15 11.28
C ASP A 292 13.33 16.32 11.06
N LEU A 293 14.57 16.04 10.65
CA LEU A 293 15.54 17.07 10.25
C LEU A 293 15.07 17.86 9.01
N LEU A 294 14.52 17.18 8.00
CA LEU A 294 13.96 17.84 6.82
C LEU A 294 12.75 18.70 7.18
N ALA A 295 11.85 18.20 8.02
CA ALA A 295 10.68 18.95 8.49
C ALA A 295 11.10 20.19 9.28
N LEU A 296 12.07 20.06 10.17
CA LEU A 296 12.62 21.16 10.95
C LEU A 296 13.32 22.18 10.07
N GLY A 297 14.12 21.72 9.08
CA GLY A 297 14.87 22.57 8.14
C GLY A 297 13.97 23.34 7.15
N SER A 298 12.75 22.85 6.88
CA SER A 298 11.78 23.55 6.03
C SER A 298 11.33 24.93 6.61
N GLY A 299 11.53 25.15 7.90
CA GLY A 299 11.27 26.40 8.62
C GLY A 299 9.79 26.84 8.68
N ARG A 300 8.88 26.08 8.08
CA ARG A 300 7.46 26.44 7.90
C ARG A 300 6.54 25.93 9.00
N ALA A 301 6.94 24.93 9.74
CA ALA A 301 6.08 24.30 10.73
C ALA A 301 6.52 24.59 12.17
N LYS A 302 5.55 24.81 13.05
CA LYS A 302 5.74 24.64 14.48
C LYS A 302 5.87 23.14 14.75
N VAL A 303 6.90 22.74 15.49
CA VAL A 303 7.19 21.36 15.83
C VAL A 303 6.83 21.12 17.30
N GLU A 304 6.22 19.99 17.58
CA GLU A 304 5.88 19.57 18.92
C GLU A 304 7.15 19.32 19.76
N GLN A 305 7.15 19.76 21.00
CA GLN A 305 8.27 19.65 21.91
C GLN A 305 8.76 18.20 22.12
N GLY A 306 7.82 17.23 22.23
CA GLY A 306 8.14 15.81 22.35
C GLY A 306 8.94 15.28 21.16
N ARG A 307 8.56 15.67 19.97
CA ARG A 307 9.22 15.26 18.72
C ARG A 307 10.64 15.87 18.59
N LEU A 308 10.82 17.10 19.04
CA LEU A 308 12.15 17.72 19.12
C LEU A 308 13.04 17.03 20.17
N SER A 309 12.48 16.62 21.31
CA SER A 309 13.18 15.83 22.32
C SER A 309 13.65 14.50 21.74
N GLU A 310 12.79 13.74 21.06
CA GLU A 310 13.17 12.50 20.40
C GLU A 310 14.29 12.71 19.39
N LEU A 311 14.23 13.78 18.58
CA LEU A 311 15.25 14.10 17.60
C LEU A 311 16.60 14.47 18.28
N LEU A 312 16.60 15.29 19.33
CA LEU A 312 17.80 15.70 20.04
C LEU A 312 18.51 14.50 20.70
N LEU A 313 17.73 13.57 21.24
CA LEU A 313 18.24 12.39 21.93
C LEU A 313 18.55 11.20 21.00
N ALA A 314 18.15 11.29 19.73
CA ALA A 314 18.40 10.24 18.76
C ALA A 314 19.89 10.09 18.43
N GLY A 315 20.36 8.83 18.37
CA GLY A 315 21.75 8.49 18.04
C GLY A 315 22.08 8.48 16.54
N GLY A 316 21.08 8.71 15.67
CA GLY A 316 21.19 8.44 14.22
C GLY A 316 21.79 9.56 13.37
N TRP A 317 22.28 10.67 13.92
CA TRP A 317 22.83 11.78 13.17
C TRP A 317 24.16 12.28 13.76
N SER A 318 24.87 13.15 13.00
CA SER A 318 26.27 13.48 13.23
C SER A 318 26.63 13.86 14.68
N ALA A 319 27.81 13.48 15.09
CA ALA A 319 28.40 13.80 16.41
C ALA A 319 27.56 13.32 17.63
N ALA A 320 26.61 12.38 17.46
CA ALA A 320 25.69 11.96 18.51
C ALA A 320 26.40 11.57 19.82
N ALA A 321 27.51 10.84 19.76
CA ALA A 321 28.25 10.41 20.95
C ALA A 321 28.99 11.58 21.61
N GLY A 322 29.59 12.48 20.82
CA GLY A 322 30.36 13.63 21.33
C GLY A 322 29.49 14.77 21.87
N GLU A 323 28.26 14.88 21.38
CA GLU A 323 27.32 15.95 21.74
C GLU A 323 26.21 15.50 22.69
N ALA A 324 26.21 14.24 23.13
CA ALA A 324 25.12 13.65 23.93
C ALA A 324 24.74 14.50 25.15
N ASP A 325 25.72 14.95 25.93
CA ASP A 325 25.48 15.78 27.11
C ASP A 325 24.94 17.18 26.75
N GLY A 326 25.46 17.79 25.67
CA GLY A 326 24.98 19.07 25.19
C GLY A 326 23.53 18.98 24.71
N ARG A 327 23.19 17.94 23.98
CA ARG A 327 21.83 17.68 23.49
C ARG A 327 20.84 17.41 24.62
N ALA A 328 21.26 16.64 25.63
CA ALA A 328 20.43 16.37 26.82
C ALA A 328 20.16 17.67 27.62
N ARG A 329 21.16 18.57 27.75
CA ARG A 329 20.96 19.89 28.38
C ARG A 329 20.03 20.76 27.56
N LEU A 330 20.16 20.77 26.23
CA LEU A 330 19.28 21.50 25.34
C LEU A 330 17.85 20.95 25.41
N ASP A 331 17.66 19.65 25.49
CA ASP A 331 16.34 19.04 25.69
C ASP A 331 15.72 19.48 27.02
N ALA A 332 16.48 19.48 28.09
CA ALA A 332 16.00 19.96 29.40
C ALA A 332 15.63 21.45 29.37
N ALA A 333 16.41 22.30 28.68
CA ALA A 333 16.11 23.70 28.50
C ALA A 333 14.87 23.91 27.59
N LEU A 334 14.74 23.15 26.50
CA LEU A 334 13.59 23.14 25.61
C LEU A 334 12.30 22.92 26.41
N ARG A 335 12.27 21.92 27.27
CA ARG A 335 11.07 21.58 28.07
C ARG A 335 10.73 22.63 29.12
N ARG A 336 11.71 23.37 29.63
CA ARG A 336 11.53 24.39 30.64
C ARG A 336 11.15 25.75 30.05
N ASP A 337 11.80 26.15 28.94
CA ASP A 337 11.85 27.53 28.51
C ASP A 337 11.06 27.81 27.21
N LEU A 338 10.65 26.78 26.45
CA LEU A 338 9.92 26.94 25.21
C LEU A 338 8.48 26.41 25.30
N PRO A 339 7.55 26.96 24.50
CA PRO A 339 6.18 26.46 24.44
C PRO A 339 6.11 25.07 23.81
N TYR A 340 5.01 24.35 24.07
CA TYR A 340 4.76 23.00 23.58
C TYR A 340 4.92 22.87 22.06
N PHE A 341 4.51 23.87 21.30
CA PHE A 341 4.81 23.99 19.87
C PHE A 341 5.82 25.11 19.65
N THR A 342 6.98 24.75 19.12
CA THR A 342 8.09 25.71 18.91
C THR A 342 8.60 25.70 17.46
N THR A 343 9.51 26.60 17.14
CA THR A 343 10.10 26.76 15.80
C THR A 343 11.61 26.56 15.84
N LEU A 344 12.24 26.21 14.71
CA LEU A 344 13.69 26.09 14.60
C LEU A 344 14.42 27.39 15.05
N PRO A 345 14.00 28.61 14.67
CA PRO A 345 14.65 29.81 15.16
C PRO A 345 14.58 30.02 16.68
N ALA A 346 13.50 29.53 17.32
CA ALA A 346 13.40 29.58 18.79
C ALA A 346 14.35 28.58 19.45
N LEU A 347 14.47 27.38 18.88
CA LEU A 347 15.41 26.35 19.35
C LEU A 347 16.87 26.80 19.19
N ILE A 348 17.23 27.41 18.06
CA ILE A 348 18.58 27.96 17.82
C ILE A 348 18.94 29.02 18.86
N ARG A 349 18.01 29.94 19.16
CA ARG A 349 18.25 30.99 20.22
C ARG A 349 18.41 30.39 21.61
N LEU A 350 17.79 29.22 21.88
CA LEU A 350 17.94 28.54 23.15
C LEU A 350 19.30 27.80 23.26
N ALA A 351 19.84 27.37 22.13
CA ALA A 351 21.09 26.62 22.05
C ALA A 351 22.35 27.53 22.10
N GLY A 352 22.24 28.82 21.74
CA GLY A 352 23.35 29.78 21.71
C GLY A 352 23.39 30.63 22.94
#